data_b57f2671a0af72d6d91e2591d7e02488
#
_entry.id   b57f2671a0af72d6d91e2591d7e02488
#
_cell.length_a   1.000
_cell.length_b   1.000
_cell.length_c   1.000
_cell.angle_alpha   90.00
_cell.angle_beta   90.00
_cell.angle_gamma   90.00
#
_symmetry.space_group_name_H-M   'P 1'
#
loop_
_entity.id
_entity.type
_entity.pdbx_description
1 polymer ?
#
loop_
_entity_poly.entity_id
_entity_poly.type
_entity_poly.pdbx_seq_one_letter_code
_entity_poly.pdbx_strand_id
1 'polypeptide(L)'
;MIIETLHWDELHLGHALIPASYVKHGEYVRLVMNYPCQFSFMQHMFLLGDECRDSDWKMWLQSKAASHPSGTPEFSKHIGSMIHHRGIIANLTLRENLLLPFLYHGDQQRLESAADEMVEVARWLEIDSFLDDKAGERTTFTHALVSLARCMLAKPAIIVAQEVHIGMPPDHLERFRALSMQALEQLGSGLLYLTASVDEGSGLKYARTLTVARDCQNSESGEGE
;
A
#
# COMPACT_ATOMS: atom_id res chain seq x y z
N MET A 1 4.63 10.22 -18.43
CA MET A 1 3.50 10.94 -17.78
C MET A 1 3.85 11.09 -16.31
N ILE A 2 3.72 12.30 -15.74
CA ILE A 2 4.00 12.56 -14.33
C ILE A 2 2.66 12.65 -13.60
N ILE A 3 2.44 11.72 -12.68
CA ILE A 3 1.29 11.75 -11.77
C ILE A 3 1.62 12.72 -10.63
N GLU A 4 0.71 13.64 -10.34
CA GLU A 4 0.90 14.68 -9.32
C GLU A 4 0.18 14.35 -8.01
N THR A 5 -1.00 13.73 -8.10
CA THR A 5 -1.87 13.50 -6.93
C THR A 5 -2.72 12.26 -7.07
N LEU A 6 -2.95 11.58 -5.94
CA LEU A 6 -4.05 10.64 -5.74
C LEU A 6 -5.17 11.37 -5.03
N HIS A 7 -6.38 11.32 -5.56
CA HIS A 7 -7.61 11.89 -4.96
C HIS A 7 -8.61 10.80 -4.64
N TRP A 8 -9.44 11.05 -3.65
CA TRP A 8 -10.64 10.25 -3.38
C TRP A 8 -11.77 11.14 -2.85
N ASP A 9 -12.99 10.76 -3.20
CA ASP A 9 -14.22 11.36 -2.69
C ASP A 9 -14.52 10.88 -1.27
N GLU A 10 -15.49 11.50 -0.63
CA GLU A 10 -16.02 11.05 0.66
C GLU A 10 -16.60 9.65 0.53
N LEU A 11 -16.21 8.74 1.43
CA LEU A 11 -16.66 7.35 1.43
C LEU A 11 -17.36 7.01 2.74
N HIS A 12 -18.60 6.56 2.61
CA HIS A 12 -19.39 6.02 3.72
C HIS A 12 -19.20 4.51 3.82
N LEU A 13 -18.68 4.03 4.96
CA LEU A 13 -18.49 2.61 5.27
C LEU A 13 -19.30 2.25 6.53
N GLY A 14 -20.56 1.89 6.36
CA GLY A 14 -21.49 1.73 7.48
C GLY A 14 -21.65 3.06 8.22
N HIS A 15 -21.24 3.10 9.49
CA HIS A 15 -21.27 4.32 10.31
C HIS A 15 -19.97 5.14 10.26
N ALA A 16 -18.98 4.70 9.53
CA ALA A 16 -17.71 5.41 9.41
C ALA A 16 -17.72 6.30 8.16
N LEU A 17 -17.25 7.53 8.31
CA LEU A 17 -17.10 8.49 7.24
C LEU A 17 -15.62 8.75 6.98
N ILE A 18 -15.14 8.34 5.83
CA ILE A 18 -13.80 8.68 5.34
C ILE A 18 -13.94 9.99 4.55
N PRO A 19 -13.32 11.08 5.02
CA PRO A 19 -13.47 12.36 4.34
C PRO A 19 -12.76 12.36 3.00
N ALA A 20 -13.32 13.09 2.04
CA ALA A 20 -12.67 13.37 0.77
C ALA A 20 -11.30 14.01 1.00
N SER A 21 -10.28 13.55 0.28
CA SER A 21 -8.93 14.09 0.41
C SER A 21 -8.03 13.71 -0.77
N TYR A 22 -6.72 13.92 -0.60
CA TYR A 22 -5.72 13.64 -1.63
C TYR A 22 -4.35 13.39 -1.01
N VAL A 23 -3.44 12.78 -1.80
CA VAL A 23 -2.01 12.65 -1.53
C VAL A 23 -1.23 13.17 -2.73
N LYS A 24 -0.32 14.12 -2.51
CA LYS A 24 0.57 14.60 -3.57
C LYS A 24 1.81 13.72 -3.71
N HIS A 25 2.40 13.74 -4.87
CA HIS A 25 3.73 13.20 -5.08
C HIS A 25 4.72 13.81 -4.06
N GLY A 26 5.51 13.00 -3.39
CA GLY A 26 6.44 13.42 -2.34
C GLY A 26 5.80 13.78 -0.99
N GLU A 27 4.47 13.74 -0.85
CA GLU A 27 3.77 14.01 0.41
C GLU A 27 3.42 12.71 1.14
N TYR A 28 3.52 12.71 2.47
CA TYR A 28 3.11 11.57 3.30
C TYR A 28 1.85 11.95 4.07
N VAL A 29 0.80 11.17 3.87
CA VAL A 29 -0.51 11.35 4.52
C VAL A 29 -0.86 10.10 5.30
N ARG A 30 -1.27 10.27 6.55
CA ARG A 30 -1.75 9.18 7.39
C ARG A 30 -3.26 9.22 7.49
N LEU A 31 -3.90 8.06 7.31
CA LEU A 31 -5.33 7.86 7.46
C LEU A 31 -5.57 6.85 8.57
N VAL A 32 -6.09 7.35 9.70
CA VAL A 32 -6.32 6.56 10.92
C VAL A 32 -7.74 6.05 10.91
N MET A 33 -7.91 4.74 10.83
CA MET A 33 -9.20 4.05 10.85
C MET A 33 -9.04 2.59 11.29
N ASN A 34 -10.10 1.98 11.78
CA ASN A 34 -10.08 0.59 12.19
C ASN A 34 -9.84 -0.38 11.02
N TYR A 35 -9.46 -1.62 11.29
CA TYR A 35 -9.16 -2.63 10.30
C TYR A 35 -10.28 -2.90 9.27
N PRO A 36 -11.56 -3.04 9.68
CA PRO A 36 -12.64 -3.21 8.72
C PRO A 36 -12.74 -2.06 7.72
N CYS A 37 -12.59 -0.80 8.18
CA CYS A 37 -12.61 0.36 7.30
C CYS A 37 -11.39 0.40 6.37
N GLN A 38 -10.19 0.05 6.88
CA GLN A 38 -8.99 -0.06 6.04
C GLN A 38 -9.20 -1.07 4.92
N PHE A 39 -9.74 -2.24 5.26
CA PHE A 39 -9.99 -3.29 4.29
C PHE A 39 -10.99 -2.86 3.22
N SER A 40 -12.13 -2.29 3.62
CA SER A 40 -13.13 -1.79 2.69
C SER A 40 -12.59 -0.65 1.81
N PHE A 41 -11.81 0.27 2.38
CA PHE A 41 -11.16 1.33 1.61
C PHE A 41 -10.22 0.76 0.53
N MET A 42 -9.42 -0.24 0.88
CA MET A 42 -8.54 -0.92 -0.07
C MET A 42 -9.34 -1.69 -1.14
N GLN A 43 -10.45 -2.32 -0.77
CA GLN A 43 -11.32 -2.98 -1.75
C GLN A 43 -11.86 -1.97 -2.77
N HIS A 44 -12.34 -0.82 -2.32
CA HIS A 44 -12.83 0.25 -3.19
C HIS A 44 -11.70 0.82 -4.07
N MET A 45 -10.50 1.01 -3.51
CA MET A 45 -9.35 1.52 -4.25
C MET A 45 -8.98 0.61 -5.44
N PHE A 46 -8.99 -0.71 -5.22
CA PHE A 46 -8.62 -1.68 -6.24
C PHE A 46 -9.83 -2.30 -6.97
N LEU A 47 -11.04 -1.80 -6.71
CA LEU A 47 -12.32 -2.31 -7.23
C LEU A 47 -12.46 -3.83 -7.06
N LEU A 48 -12.11 -4.31 -5.87
CA LEU A 48 -12.22 -5.71 -5.49
C LEU A 48 -13.66 -6.00 -5.00
N GLY A 49 -14.45 -6.64 -5.84
CA GLY A 49 -15.84 -7.02 -5.56
C GLY A 49 -16.86 -6.18 -6.32
N ASP A 50 -18.04 -6.77 -6.54
CA ASP A 50 -19.08 -6.15 -7.35
C ASP A 50 -19.68 -4.90 -6.69
N GLU A 51 -19.80 -4.91 -5.35
CA GLU A 51 -20.29 -3.77 -4.57
C GLU A 51 -19.44 -2.48 -4.76
N CYS A 52 -18.14 -2.65 -4.99
CA CYS A 52 -17.24 -1.52 -5.22
C CYS A 52 -17.36 -0.96 -6.63
N ARG A 53 -17.76 -1.78 -7.62
CA ARG A 53 -17.90 -1.37 -9.02
C ARG A 53 -19.13 -0.52 -9.26
N ASP A 54 -20.20 -0.79 -8.50
CA ASP A 54 -21.48 -0.11 -8.61
C ASP A 54 -21.62 1.09 -7.68
N SER A 55 -20.56 1.40 -6.90
CA SER A 55 -20.56 2.56 -6.01
C SER A 55 -20.31 3.87 -6.76
N ASP A 56 -21.00 4.93 -6.34
CA ASP A 56 -20.77 6.30 -6.84
C ASP A 56 -19.44 6.90 -6.34
N TRP A 57 -18.73 6.20 -5.43
CA TRP A 57 -17.46 6.65 -4.88
C TRP A 57 -16.35 6.62 -5.93
N LYS A 58 -15.58 7.70 -5.97
CA LYS A 58 -14.51 7.87 -6.95
C LYS A 58 -13.17 8.03 -6.28
N MET A 59 -12.19 7.37 -6.87
CA MET A 59 -10.78 7.58 -6.60
C MET A 59 -10.05 7.67 -7.94
N TRP A 60 -9.11 8.60 -8.05
CA TRP A 60 -8.37 8.79 -9.30
C TRP A 60 -6.98 9.35 -9.06
N LEU A 61 -6.08 9.06 -9.98
CA LEU A 61 -4.79 9.71 -10.10
C LEU A 61 -4.91 10.89 -11.05
N GLN A 62 -4.38 12.04 -10.67
CA GLN A 62 -4.36 13.24 -11.48
C GLN A 62 -2.96 13.52 -12.00
N SER A 63 -2.83 13.71 -13.31
CA SER A 63 -1.66 14.29 -13.98
C SER A 63 -2.05 15.66 -14.57
N LYS A 64 -1.05 16.39 -15.11
CA LYS A 64 -1.34 17.67 -15.82
C LYS A 64 -2.25 17.48 -17.04
N ALA A 65 -2.21 16.32 -17.66
CA ALA A 65 -2.88 16.06 -18.93
C ALA A 65 -4.18 15.27 -18.80
N ALA A 66 -4.33 14.45 -17.75
CA ALA A 66 -5.45 13.50 -17.64
C ALA A 66 -5.72 13.08 -16.19
N SER A 67 -6.94 12.59 -15.97
CA SER A 67 -7.39 11.89 -14.77
C SER A 67 -7.49 10.39 -15.08
N HIS A 68 -6.98 9.56 -14.17
CA HIS A 68 -6.95 8.11 -14.30
C HIS A 68 -7.75 7.48 -13.16
N PRO A 69 -9.01 7.07 -13.41
CA PRO A 69 -9.87 6.48 -12.40
C PRO A 69 -9.29 5.16 -11.84
N SER A 70 -9.62 4.87 -10.58
CA SER A 70 -9.35 3.56 -9.97
C SER A 70 -9.93 2.42 -10.85
N GLY A 71 -9.28 1.25 -10.80
CA GLY A 71 -9.65 0.10 -11.64
C GLY A 71 -9.16 0.16 -13.09
N THR A 72 -8.58 1.27 -13.54
CA THR A 72 -7.95 1.31 -14.86
C THR A 72 -6.52 0.79 -14.81
N PRO A 73 -6.00 0.23 -15.93
CA PRO A 73 -4.60 -0.20 -15.99
C PRO A 73 -3.60 0.92 -15.68
N GLU A 74 -3.91 2.16 -16.12
CA GLU A 74 -3.08 3.34 -15.86
C GLU A 74 -3.06 3.71 -14.37
N PHE A 75 -4.17 3.61 -13.66
CA PHE A 75 -4.20 3.77 -12.22
C PHE A 75 -3.28 2.75 -11.53
N SER A 76 -3.47 1.46 -11.85
CA SER A 76 -2.73 0.37 -11.21
C SER A 76 -1.21 0.42 -11.45
N LYS A 77 -0.77 0.89 -12.61
CA LYS A 77 0.66 1.05 -12.95
C LYS A 77 1.38 2.09 -12.10
N HIS A 78 0.65 3.05 -11.54
CA HIS A 78 1.22 4.17 -10.79
C HIS A 78 0.99 4.08 -9.28
N ILE A 79 0.31 3.02 -8.82
CA ILE A 79 0.11 2.73 -7.40
C ILE A 79 1.01 1.57 -6.97
N GLY A 80 1.85 1.79 -5.98
CA GLY A 80 2.54 0.74 -5.24
C GLY A 80 1.74 0.37 -3.99
N SER A 81 1.80 -0.89 -3.57
CA SER A 81 1.12 -1.33 -2.35
C SER A 81 2.06 -2.08 -1.41
N MET A 82 2.01 -1.72 -0.13
CA MET A 82 2.70 -2.41 0.96
C MET A 82 1.66 -2.80 2.01
N ILE A 83 1.22 -4.04 1.99
CA ILE A 83 0.08 -4.51 2.79
C ILE A 83 0.57 -5.59 3.75
N HIS A 84 0.23 -5.44 5.04
CA HIS A 84 0.55 -6.41 6.07
C HIS A 84 -0.12 -7.76 5.77
N HIS A 85 0.66 -8.86 5.83
CA HIS A 85 0.24 -10.25 5.59
C HIS A 85 -0.49 -10.53 4.26
N ARG A 86 -0.57 -9.57 3.35
CA ARG A 86 -1.24 -9.74 2.06
C ARG A 86 -0.33 -9.32 0.91
N GLY A 87 -0.64 -9.79 -0.28
CA GLY A 87 0.12 -9.44 -1.48
C GLY A 87 1.40 -10.27 -1.70
N ILE A 88 1.74 -11.19 -0.79
CA ILE A 88 2.80 -12.19 -0.98
C ILE A 88 2.17 -13.56 -1.22
N ILE A 89 2.56 -14.20 -2.30
CA ILE A 89 2.07 -15.54 -2.66
C ILE A 89 3.03 -16.58 -2.10
N ALA A 90 2.59 -17.33 -1.11
CA ALA A 90 3.42 -18.21 -0.29
C ALA A 90 4.12 -19.34 -1.08
N ASN A 91 3.48 -19.86 -2.13
CA ASN A 91 4.01 -20.92 -2.97
C ASN A 91 4.93 -20.44 -4.11
N LEU A 92 5.06 -19.15 -4.30
CA LEU A 92 6.03 -18.56 -5.19
C LEU A 92 7.35 -18.27 -4.46
N THR A 93 8.46 -18.22 -5.20
CA THR A 93 9.74 -17.74 -4.67
C THR A 93 9.69 -16.23 -4.40
N LEU A 94 10.68 -15.70 -3.67
CA LEU A 94 10.78 -14.25 -3.51
C LEU A 94 11.01 -13.57 -4.86
N ARG A 95 11.82 -14.15 -5.73
CA ARG A 95 12.04 -13.69 -7.12
C ARG A 95 10.75 -13.56 -7.90
N GLU A 96 9.93 -14.63 -7.93
CA GLU A 96 8.64 -14.64 -8.60
C GLU A 96 7.69 -13.60 -7.99
N ASN A 97 7.68 -13.47 -6.67
CA ASN A 97 6.90 -12.45 -5.97
C ASN A 97 7.33 -11.03 -6.34
N LEU A 98 8.62 -10.75 -6.48
CA LEU A 98 9.14 -9.43 -6.88
C LEU A 98 8.69 -9.03 -8.29
N LEU A 99 8.63 -9.97 -9.22
CA LEU A 99 8.28 -9.72 -10.61
C LEU A 99 6.77 -9.77 -10.89
N LEU A 100 5.97 -10.26 -9.95
CA LEU A 100 4.54 -10.47 -10.13
C LEU A 100 3.76 -9.23 -10.62
N PRO A 101 3.99 -8.00 -10.12
CA PRO A 101 3.27 -6.82 -10.61
C PRO A 101 3.52 -6.56 -12.10
N PHE A 102 4.72 -6.81 -12.59
CA PHE A 102 5.10 -6.58 -13.98
C PHE A 102 4.47 -7.62 -14.91
N LEU A 103 4.44 -8.88 -14.46
CA LEU A 103 3.75 -9.97 -15.17
C LEU A 103 2.24 -9.69 -15.28
N TYR A 104 1.64 -9.19 -14.21
CA TYR A 104 0.21 -8.89 -14.17
C TYR A 104 -0.17 -7.78 -15.17
N HIS A 105 0.66 -6.76 -15.31
CA HIS A 105 0.41 -5.66 -16.23
C HIS A 105 0.77 -5.97 -17.69
N GLY A 106 1.44 -7.08 -17.95
CA GLY A 106 1.84 -7.49 -19.33
C GLY A 106 2.81 -6.53 -20.00
N ASP A 107 3.54 -5.73 -19.22
CA ASP A 107 4.52 -4.76 -19.75
C ASP A 107 5.90 -5.42 -19.79
N GLN A 108 6.21 -6.01 -20.94
CA GLN A 108 7.45 -6.76 -21.15
C GLN A 108 8.71 -5.92 -20.93
N GLN A 109 8.70 -4.66 -21.37
CA GLN A 109 9.85 -3.77 -21.19
C GLN A 109 10.13 -3.47 -19.72
N ARG A 110 9.07 -3.22 -18.94
CA ARG A 110 9.20 -2.99 -17.50
C ARG A 110 9.59 -4.28 -16.76
N LEU A 111 9.11 -5.43 -17.21
CA LEU A 111 9.50 -6.73 -16.63
C LEU A 111 11.00 -6.99 -16.82
N GLU A 112 11.55 -6.76 -18.01
CA GLU A 112 12.97 -6.90 -18.29
C GLU A 112 13.81 -5.94 -17.44
N SER A 113 13.45 -4.67 -17.38
CA SER A 113 14.14 -3.68 -16.53
C SER A 113 14.08 -4.06 -15.04
N ALA A 114 12.92 -4.52 -14.55
CA ALA A 114 12.78 -4.95 -13.18
C ALA A 114 13.61 -6.21 -12.86
N ALA A 115 13.72 -7.14 -13.80
CA ALA A 115 14.55 -8.34 -13.66
C ALA A 115 16.04 -8.00 -13.57
N ASP A 116 16.51 -7.03 -14.36
CA ASP A 116 17.88 -6.54 -14.33
C ASP A 116 18.23 -5.81 -13.00
N GLU A 117 17.32 -4.97 -12.52
CA GLU A 117 17.49 -4.19 -11.26
C GLU A 117 17.27 -5.05 -9.99
N MET A 118 16.55 -6.16 -10.11
CA MET A 118 16.06 -6.94 -8.96
C MET A 118 17.15 -7.40 -8.01
N VAL A 119 18.27 -7.89 -8.55
CA VAL A 119 19.37 -8.43 -7.73
C VAL A 119 20.05 -7.32 -6.91
N GLU A 120 20.15 -6.11 -7.47
CA GLU A 120 20.73 -4.97 -6.76
C GLU A 120 19.77 -4.46 -5.65
N VAL A 121 18.49 -4.36 -5.96
CA VAL A 121 17.46 -4.02 -4.96
C VAL A 121 17.40 -5.07 -3.84
N ALA A 122 17.42 -6.34 -4.19
CA ALA A 122 17.42 -7.44 -3.21
C ALA A 122 18.67 -7.40 -2.32
N ARG A 123 19.84 -7.11 -2.89
CA ARG A 123 21.10 -6.98 -2.13
C ARG A 123 21.05 -5.77 -1.19
N TRP A 124 20.52 -4.65 -1.64
CA TRP A 124 20.36 -3.46 -0.81
C TRP A 124 19.43 -3.71 0.39
N LEU A 125 18.40 -4.56 0.20
CA LEU A 125 17.47 -5.00 1.26
C LEU A 125 17.98 -6.23 2.03
N GLU A 126 19.13 -6.80 1.64
CA GLU A 126 19.73 -8.01 2.23
C GLU A 126 18.82 -9.25 2.16
N ILE A 127 18.08 -9.39 1.08
CA ILE A 127 17.25 -10.55 0.77
C ILE A 127 17.71 -11.31 -0.48
N ASP A 128 18.84 -10.94 -1.08
CA ASP A 128 19.36 -11.52 -2.31
C ASP A 128 19.67 -13.01 -2.18
N SER A 129 20.18 -13.44 -1.02
CA SER A 129 20.46 -14.86 -0.72
C SER A 129 19.20 -15.74 -0.63
N PHE A 130 18.02 -15.14 -0.52
CA PHE A 130 16.74 -15.83 -0.36
C PHE A 130 15.85 -15.75 -1.61
N LEU A 131 16.33 -15.19 -2.70
CA LEU A 131 15.52 -14.94 -3.89
C LEU A 131 14.85 -16.21 -4.44
N ASP A 132 15.49 -17.35 -4.33
CA ASP A 132 14.98 -18.61 -4.85
C ASP A 132 14.23 -19.46 -3.80
N ASP A 133 14.11 -18.96 -2.57
CA ASP A 133 13.34 -19.60 -1.50
C ASP A 133 11.84 -19.31 -1.66
N LYS A 134 11.00 -20.22 -1.21
CA LYS A 134 9.55 -20.02 -1.16
C LYS A 134 9.19 -18.94 -0.12
N ALA A 135 8.32 -18.03 -0.51
CA ALA A 135 7.93 -16.93 0.37
C ALA A 135 7.25 -17.43 1.65
N GLY A 136 6.48 -18.51 1.59
CA GLY A 136 5.84 -19.10 2.76
C GLY A 136 6.79 -19.60 3.85
N GLU A 137 8.07 -19.79 3.53
CA GLU A 137 9.11 -20.21 4.47
C GLU A 137 9.83 -19.02 5.13
N ARG A 138 9.46 -17.79 4.77
CA ARG A 138 10.11 -16.57 5.22
C ARG A 138 9.28 -15.83 6.29
N THR A 139 9.97 -14.95 7.00
CA THR A 139 9.36 -14.18 8.09
C THR A 139 8.51 -13.00 7.58
N THR A 140 7.64 -12.47 8.45
CA THR A 140 6.87 -11.23 8.19
C THR A 140 7.80 -10.07 7.80
N PHE A 141 8.97 -9.96 8.43
CA PHE A 141 9.96 -8.96 8.09
C PHE A 141 10.44 -9.10 6.64
N THR A 142 10.78 -10.33 6.20
CA THR A 142 11.15 -10.58 4.80
C THR A 142 10.02 -10.24 3.84
N HIS A 143 8.77 -10.56 4.18
CA HIS A 143 7.60 -10.20 3.36
C HIS A 143 7.43 -8.69 3.21
N ALA A 144 7.67 -7.93 4.28
CA ALA A 144 7.62 -6.48 4.22
C ALA A 144 8.73 -5.90 3.33
N LEU A 145 9.95 -6.47 3.41
CA LEU A 145 11.07 -6.11 2.52
C LEU A 145 10.75 -6.43 1.05
N VAL A 146 10.11 -7.55 0.75
CA VAL A 146 9.66 -7.88 -0.62
C VAL A 146 8.62 -6.87 -1.11
N SER A 147 7.69 -6.44 -0.26
CA SER A 147 6.71 -5.41 -0.62
C SER A 147 7.38 -4.06 -0.90
N LEU A 148 8.38 -3.69 -0.11
CA LEU A 148 9.21 -2.50 -0.33
C LEU A 148 10.02 -2.61 -1.62
N ALA A 149 10.66 -3.77 -1.87
CA ALA A 149 11.41 -4.04 -3.09
C ALA A 149 10.53 -3.92 -4.35
N ARG A 150 9.28 -4.40 -4.31
CA ARG A 150 8.32 -4.20 -5.40
C ARG A 150 8.08 -2.72 -5.70
N CYS A 151 7.94 -1.89 -4.67
CA CYS A 151 7.81 -0.44 -4.84
C CYS A 151 9.09 0.16 -5.43
N MET A 152 10.27 -0.27 -5.00
CA MET A 152 11.54 0.21 -5.54
C MET A 152 11.70 -0.13 -7.03
N LEU A 153 11.33 -1.34 -7.43
CA LEU A 153 11.37 -1.79 -8.83
C LEU A 153 10.28 -1.10 -9.69
N ALA A 154 9.08 -0.97 -9.16
CA ALA A 154 7.95 -0.40 -9.88
C ALA A 154 8.02 1.13 -10.01
N LYS A 155 8.70 1.82 -9.09
CA LYS A 155 8.83 3.29 -9.02
C LYS A 155 7.47 3.99 -9.16
N PRO A 156 6.48 3.64 -8.31
CA PRO A 156 5.13 4.18 -8.42
C PRO A 156 5.10 5.66 -8.04
N ALA A 157 4.11 6.39 -8.53
CA ALA A 157 3.90 7.78 -8.14
C ALA A 157 3.39 7.89 -6.69
N ILE A 158 2.53 6.97 -6.29
CA ILE A 158 1.95 6.90 -4.94
C ILE A 158 2.11 5.49 -4.39
N ILE A 159 2.50 5.39 -3.13
CA ILE A 159 2.55 4.14 -2.37
C ILE A 159 1.41 4.16 -1.35
N VAL A 160 0.66 3.06 -1.30
CA VAL A 160 -0.34 2.83 -0.26
C VAL A 160 0.19 1.75 0.68
N ALA A 161 0.42 2.11 1.92
CA ALA A 161 0.92 1.21 2.94
C ALA A 161 -0.15 0.96 4.00
N GLN A 162 -0.33 -0.29 4.39
CA GLN A 162 -1.26 -0.71 5.43
C GLN A 162 -0.50 -1.49 6.50
N GLU A 163 -0.24 -0.85 7.62
CA GLU A 163 0.29 -1.45 8.86
C GLU A 163 1.43 -2.48 8.64
N VAL A 164 2.32 -2.19 7.71
CA VAL A 164 3.33 -3.14 7.19
C VAL A 164 4.25 -3.68 8.30
N HIS A 165 4.42 -2.91 9.36
CA HIS A 165 5.37 -3.20 10.45
C HIS A 165 4.74 -3.91 11.65
N ILE A 166 3.43 -4.15 11.66
CA ILE A 166 2.76 -4.81 12.78
C ILE A 166 3.30 -6.23 12.99
N GLY A 167 3.54 -6.54 14.27
CA GLY A 167 4.05 -7.86 14.67
C GLY A 167 5.55 -8.07 14.41
N MET A 168 6.29 -7.05 13.97
CA MET A 168 7.75 -7.14 13.86
C MET A 168 8.40 -7.02 15.25
N PRO A 169 9.42 -7.86 15.54
CA PRO A 169 10.30 -7.65 16.68
C PRO A 169 10.97 -6.26 16.63
N PRO A 170 11.34 -5.66 17.77
CA PRO A 170 11.88 -4.29 17.84
C PRO A 170 13.06 -4.02 16.89
N ASP A 171 14.02 -4.93 16.80
CA ASP A 171 15.21 -4.83 15.94
C ASP A 171 14.85 -4.87 14.45
N HIS A 172 13.90 -5.73 14.08
CA HIS A 172 13.39 -5.79 12.71
C HIS A 172 12.58 -4.53 12.38
N LEU A 173 11.82 -4.01 13.34
CA LEU A 173 11.05 -2.79 13.19
C LEU A 173 11.97 -1.58 12.94
N GLU A 174 13.02 -1.41 13.75
CA GLU A 174 13.99 -0.32 13.59
C GLU A 174 14.67 -0.39 12.23
N ARG A 175 15.11 -1.58 11.83
CA ARG A 175 15.71 -1.79 10.52
C ARG A 175 14.76 -1.52 9.37
N PHE A 176 13.52 -2.03 9.45
CA PHE A 176 12.50 -1.79 8.43
C PHE A 176 12.20 -0.30 8.27
N ARG A 177 12.11 0.44 9.38
CA ARG A 177 11.93 1.90 9.36
C ARG A 177 13.07 2.61 8.62
N ALA A 178 14.31 2.29 8.96
CA ALA A 178 15.48 2.90 8.34
C ALA A 178 15.49 2.65 6.81
N LEU A 179 15.28 1.40 6.38
CA LEU A 179 15.22 1.02 4.96
C LEU A 179 14.05 1.67 4.25
N SER A 180 12.85 1.68 4.87
CA SER A 180 11.66 2.29 4.27
C SER A 180 11.82 3.80 4.09
N MET A 181 12.39 4.51 5.06
CA MET A 181 12.63 5.94 4.95
C MET A 181 13.59 6.26 3.80
N GLN A 182 14.70 5.53 3.69
CA GLN A 182 15.66 5.71 2.60
C GLN A 182 15.04 5.40 1.23
N ALA A 183 14.28 4.30 1.12
CA ALA A 183 13.61 3.93 -0.12
C ALA A 183 12.56 4.99 -0.53
N LEU A 184 11.73 5.47 0.39
CA LEU A 184 10.73 6.49 0.13
C LEU A 184 11.36 7.81 -0.31
N GLU A 185 12.47 8.20 0.30
CA GLU A 185 13.23 9.39 -0.08
C GLU A 185 13.82 9.26 -1.49
N GLN A 186 14.41 8.11 -1.82
CA GLN A 186 14.95 7.84 -3.16
C GLN A 186 13.87 7.82 -4.23
N LEU A 187 12.70 7.23 -3.93
CA LEU A 187 11.58 7.13 -4.86
C LEU A 187 10.90 8.48 -5.10
N GLY A 188 10.89 9.36 -4.10
CA GLY A 188 10.13 10.60 -4.13
C GLY A 188 8.61 10.40 -4.22
N SER A 189 8.11 9.18 -4.08
CA SER A 189 6.68 8.84 -4.17
C SER A 189 5.88 9.51 -3.06
N GLY A 190 4.61 9.81 -3.34
CA GLY A 190 3.66 10.12 -2.27
C GLY A 190 3.32 8.86 -1.47
N LEU A 191 2.99 9.01 -0.19
CA LEU A 191 2.61 7.90 0.69
C LEU A 191 1.24 8.13 1.31
N LEU A 192 0.33 7.19 1.12
CA LEU A 192 -0.89 7.06 1.90
C LEU A 192 -0.72 5.90 2.89
N TYR A 193 -0.60 6.24 4.18
CA TYR A 193 -0.40 5.25 5.24
C TYR A 193 -1.70 4.99 5.99
N LEU A 194 -2.22 3.78 5.89
CA LEU A 194 -3.43 3.32 6.58
C LEU A 194 -3.04 2.64 7.89
N THR A 195 -3.63 3.09 9.01
CA THR A 195 -3.33 2.55 10.34
C THR A 195 -4.53 2.63 11.28
N ALA A 196 -4.53 1.78 12.32
CA ALA A 196 -5.53 1.82 13.37
C ALA A 196 -5.15 2.79 14.52
N SER A 197 -3.92 3.29 14.56
CA SER A 197 -3.43 4.17 15.63
C SER A 197 -2.64 5.36 15.10
N VAL A 198 -2.73 6.49 15.79
CA VAL A 198 -1.84 7.64 15.55
C VAL A 198 -0.40 7.35 15.97
N ASP A 199 -0.21 6.47 16.95
CA ASP A 199 1.10 6.03 17.45
C ASP A 199 1.49 4.69 16.82
N GLU A 200 1.37 4.61 15.48
CA GLU A 200 1.58 3.36 14.72
C GLU A 200 3.03 2.91 14.66
N GLY A 201 3.95 3.78 15.04
CA GLY A 201 5.36 3.42 15.17
C GLY A 201 6.17 3.38 13.87
N SER A 202 5.70 3.88 12.73
CA SER A 202 6.48 3.94 11.49
C SER A 202 7.71 4.86 11.58
N GLY A 203 7.69 5.85 12.45
CA GLY A 203 8.71 6.88 12.56
C GLY A 203 8.64 7.95 11.46
N LEU A 204 7.68 7.88 10.55
CA LEU A 204 7.50 8.81 9.45
C LEU A 204 6.90 10.14 9.92
N LYS A 205 7.29 11.22 9.24
CA LYS A 205 6.69 12.55 9.44
C LYS A 205 5.61 12.77 8.38
N TYR A 206 4.37 12.81 8.85
CA TYR A 206 3.21 13.02 7.97
C TYR A 206 2.91 14.51 7.82
N ALA A 207 2.68 14.96 6.60
CA ALA A 207 2.20 16.31 6.32
C ALA A 207 0.77 16.53 6.83
N ARG A 208 -0.05 15.45 6.79
CA ARG A 208 -1.43 15.44 7.29
C ARG A 208 -1.79 14.10 7.91
N THR A 209 -2.62 14.16 8.94
CA THR A 209 -3.28 12.99 9.53
C THR A 209 -4.79 13.21 9.47
N LEU A 210 -5.48 12.26 8.84
CA LEU A 210 -6.93 12.20 8.79
C LEU A 210 -7.39 11.07 9.73
N THR A 211 -8.33 11.38 10.59
CA THR A 211 -8.88 10.37 11.51
C THR A 211 -10.35 10.16 11.17
N VAL A 212 -10.69 8.91 10.89
CA VAL A 212 -12.07 8.50 10.65
C VAL A 212 -12.75 8.35 11.99
N ALA A 213 -13.75 9.21 12.24
CA ALA A 213 -14.56 9.13 13.46
C ALA A 213 -15.30 7.79 13.48
N ARG A 214 -15.21 7.10 14.63
CA ARG A 214 -16.14 6.01 14.93
C ARG A 214 -17.42 6.65 15.40
N ASP A 215 -18.51 6.48 14.71
CA ASP A 215 -19.80 6.49 15.37
C ASP A 215 -19.89 5.21 16.21
N CYS A 216 -19.42 5.34 17.45
CA CYS A 216 -19.69 4.36 18.48
C CYS A 216 -21.14 4.51 18.93
N GLN A 217 -22.10 4.15 18.12
CA GLN A 217 -23.40 3.79 18.66
C GLN A 217 -23.36 2.30 18.98
N ASN A 218 -23.18 2.05 20.27
CA ASN A 218 -23.54 0.80 20.90
C ASN A 218 -24.90 0.36 20.38
N SER A 219 -24.93 -0.73 19.66
CA SER A 219 -26.10 -1.59 19.68
C SER A 219 -26.11 -2.27 21.06
N GLU A 220 -26.45 -1.49 22.07
CA GLU A 220 -26.80 -2.04 23.35
C GLU A 220 -28.09 -2.80 23.25
N SER A 221 -27.94 -4.02 23.74
CA SER A 221 -28.91 -4.69 24.61
C SER A 221 -30.36 -4.61 24.14
N GLY A 222 -30.72 -5.55 23.29
CA GLY A 222 -32.00 -6.20 23.42
C GLY A 222 -31.99 -7.02 24.73
N GLU A 223 -32.31 -6.39 25.83
CA GLU A 223 -32.87 -7.12 26.97
C GLU A 223 -34.17 -7.73 26.50
N GLY A 224 -34.15 -9.04 26.32
CA GLY A 224 -35.34 -9.84 26.16
C GLY A 224 -35.76 -10.37 27.54
N GLU A 225 -36.92 -10.00 27.96
CA GLU A 225 -37.73 -10.73 28.97
C GLU A 225 -38.02 -12.15 28.50
#